data_5bcbcc0bc725b90482d8a7c566c75ebf
#
_entry.id   5bcbcc0bc725b90482d8a7c566c75ebf
#
_cell.length_a   1.000
_cell.length_b   1.000
_cell.length_c   1.000
_cell.angle_alpha   90.00
_cell.angle_beta   90.00
_cell.angle_gamma   90.00
#
_symmetry.space_group_name_H-M   'P 1'
#
loop_
_entity.id
_entity.type
_entity.pdbx_description
1 polymer ?
#
loop_
_entity_poly.entity_id
_entity_poly.type
_entity_poly.pdbx_seq_one_letter_code
_entity_poly.pdbx_strand_id
1 'polypeptide(L)'
;MGSHYPESKVEINGCMARHYDALLNIATFGRYSPFITKSIELMEIKPEDRILDLGTGTGRNACLMTKHLSKKGKLIGIDISQEMISQFKKRCVNYPNAKIIHARVDQSLPLTQDFDKVFISFVLHGFPQYVRALIIKNAFEVLKRNGRFFVLDYNEFSYKEMPFYLKILFKLMECPYAFDFIERDWKGILQQQGFDYFKEHHFLQGYIRLLSAKRCNGHLVH
;
A
#
# COMPACT_ATOMS: atom_id res chain seq x y z
N MET A 1 -21.30 3.43 -10.29
CA MET A 1 -20.66 4.62 -9.72
C MET A 1 -19.45 4.94 -10.58
N GLY A 2 -19.30 6.17 -11.06
CA GLY A 2 -18.12 6.57 -11.83
C GLY A 2 -16.88 6.54 -10.94
N SER A 3 -15.70 6.27 -11.52
CA SER A 3 -14.42 6.38 -10.83
C SER A 3 -14.22 7.82 -10.34
N HIS A 4 -13.75 7.98 -9.10
CA HIS A 4 -13.45 9.31 -8.55
C HIS A 4 -12.22 9.93 -9.22
N TYR A 5 -11.33 9.09 -9.73
CA TYR A 5 -10.14 9.45 -10.47
C TYR A 5 -10.13 8.70 -11.80
N PRO A 6 -10.77 9.23 -12.87
CA PRO A 6 -10.96 8.49 -14.14
C PRO A 6 -9.67 8.03 -14.80
N GLU A 7 -8.57 8.74 -14.59
CA GLU A 7 -7.24 8.39 -15.11
C GLU A 7 -6.49 7.38 -14.23
N SER A 8 -6.99 7.11 -13.01
CA SER A 8 -6.41 6.14 -12.09
C SER A 8 -6.78 4.72 -12.50
N LYS A 9 -5.83 3.80 -12.41
CA LYS A 9 -6.07 2.36 -12.61
C LYS A 9 -6.12 1.56 -11.30
N VAL A 10 -6.04 2.23 -10.15
CA VAL A 10 -6.07 1.56 -8.84
C VAL A 10 -7.49 1.27 -8.33
N GLU A 11 -8.51 1.95 -8.86
CA GLU A 11 -9.91 1.62 -8.58
C GLU A 11 -10.37 0.46 -9.47
N ILE A 12 -10.04 -0.77 -9.05
CA ILE A 12 -10.33 -1.97 -9.82
C ILE A 12 -11.76 -2.43 -9.53
N ASN A 13 -12.59 -2.53 -10.59
CA ASN A 13 -13.98 -2.91 -10.51
C ASN A 13 -14.33 -4.06 -11.46
N GLY A 14 -15.48 -4.70 -11.22
CA GLY A 14 -16.07 -5.68 -12.11
C GLY A 14 -15.26 -6.98 -12.28
N CYS A 15 -15.13 -7.46 -13.52
CA CYS A 15 -14.47 -8.73 -13.83
C CYS A 15 -12.98 -8.74 -13.46
N MET A 16 -12.28 -7.62 -13.64
CA MET A 16 -10.86 -7.51 -13.25
C MET A 16 -10.66 -7.67 -11.75
N ALA A 17 -11.54 -7.10 -10.94
CA ALA A 17 -11.49 -7.26 -9.49
C ALA A 17 -11.66 -8.72 -9.05
N ARG A 18 -12.50 -9.50 -9.75
CA ARG A 18 -12.74 -10.92 -9.43
C ARG A 18 -11.52 -11.81 -9.68
N HIS A 19 -10.73 -11.49 -10.69
CA HIS A 19 -9.58 -12.30 -11.12
C HIS A 19 -8.24 -11.64 -10.85
N TYR A 20 -8.23 -10.54 -10.07
CA TYR A 20 -7.05 -9.70 -9.86
C TYR A 20 -5.82 -10.48 -9.40
N ASP A 21 -5.95 -11.33 -8.38
CA ASP A 21 -4.82 -12.13 -7.88
C ASP A 21 -4.32 -13.16 -8.89
N ALA A 22 -5.21 -13.74 -9.68
CA ALA A 22 -4.84 -14.68 -10.74
C ALA A 22 -4.08 -13.96 -11.86
N LEU A 23 -4.54 -12.78 -12.26
CA LEU A 23 -3.89 -11.95 -13.27
C LEU A 23 -2.49 -11.51 -12.80
N LEU A 24 -2.33 -11.09 -11.55
CA LEU A 24 -1.03 -10.76 -10.97
C LEU A 24 -0.08 -11.97 -10.94
N ASN A 25 -0.58 -13.15 -10.56
CA ASN A 25 0.23 -14.36 -10.57
C ASN A 25 0.69 -14.75 -11.99
N ILE A 26 -0.18 -14.64 -12.99
CA ILE A 26 0.16 -14.91 -14.38
C ILE A 26 1.17 -13.87 -14.89
N ALA A 27 0.90 -12.58 -14.70
CA ALA A 27 1.77 -11.49 -15.13
C ALA A 27 3.18 -11.54 -14.52
N THR A 28 3.31 -12.12 -13.34
CA THR A 28 4.60 -12.27 -12.62
C THR A 28 5.18 -13.69 -12.71
N PHE A 29 4.64 -14.57 -13.56
CA PHE A 29 5.06 -15.97 -13.66
C PHE A 29 5.10 -16.68 -12.29
N GLY A 30 4.11 -16.45 -11.43
CA GLY A 30 4.03 -17.02 -10.08
C GLY A 30 4.98 -16.41 -9.04
N ARG A 31 5.80 -15.45 -9.41
CA ARG A 31 6.78 -14.81 -8.51
C ARG A 31 6.17 -13.76 -7.57
N TYR A 32 4.92 -13.36 -7.80
CA TYR A 32 4.23 -12.37 -6.97
C TYR A 32 4.10 -12.83 -5.51
N SER A 33 3.73 -14.10 -5.28
CA SER A 33 3.51 -14.63 -3.93
C SER A 33 4.78 -14.64 -3.05
N PRO A 34 5.92 -15.20 -3.51
CA PRO A 34 7.18 -15.13 -2.76
C PRO A 34 7.63 -13.69 -2.48
N PHE A 35 7.48 -12.80 -3.45
CA PHE A 35 7.82 -11.38 -3.34
C PHE A 35 7.02 -10.70 -2.22
N ILE A 36 5.69 -10.84 -2.22
CA ILE A 36 4.83 -10.25 -1.18
C ILE A 36 5.12 -10.86 0.20
N THR A 37 5.31 -12.16 0.28
CA THR A 37 5.66 -12.83 1.55
C THR A 37 6.96 -12.23 2.11
N LYS A 38 7.99 -12.09 1.27
CA LYS A 38 9.26 -11.47 1.67
C LYS A 38 9.08 -10.01 2.12
N SER A 39 8.26 -9.23 1.41
CA SER A 39 7.96 -7.85 1.79
C SER A 39 7.29 -7.75 3.17
N ILE A 40 6.36 -8.69 3.48
CA ILE A 40 5.68 -8.73 4.78
C ILE A 40 6.63 -9.17 5.90
N GLU A 41 7.52 -10.14 5.67
CA GLU A 41 8.56 -10.52 6.63
C GLU A 41 9.43 -9.33 7.04
N LEU A 42 9.81 -8.49 6.07
CA LEU A 42 10.61 -7.29 6.29
C LEU A 42 9.88 -6.18 7.05
N MET A 43 8.56 -6.29 7.22
CA MET A 43 7.81 -5.39 8.10
C MET A 43 8.04 -5.68 9.59
N GLU A 44 8.67 -6.79 9.96
CA GLU A 44 8.96 -7.16 11.35
C GLU A 44 7.70 -7.08 12.24
N ILE A 45 6.61 -7.73 11.79
CA ILE A 45 5.32 -7.71 12.49
C ILE A 45 5.44 -8.44 13.83
N LYS A 46 5.05 -7.76 14.91
CA LYS A 46 4.99 -8.32 16.25
C LYS A 46 3.61 -8.93 16.53
N PRO A 47 3.52 -9.94 17.42
CA PRO A 47 2.27 -10.64 17.68
C PRO A 47 1.10 -9.76 18.15
N GLU A 48 1.38 -8.65 18.81
CA GLU A 48 0.36 -7.74 19.34
C GLU A 48 0.18 -6.46 18.51
N ASP A 49 0.85 -6.35 17.35
CA ASP A 49 0.74 -5.16 16.50
C ASP A 49 -0.71 -4.91 16.06
N ARG A 50 -1.03 -3.64 15.97
CA ARG A 50 -2.25 -3.15 15.33
C ARG A 50 -1.85 -2.60 13.96
N ILE A 51 -2.36 -3.20 12.90
CA ILE A 51 -1.97 -2.92 11.52
C ILE A 51 -3.16 -2.31 10.78
N LEU A 52 -2.92 -1.23 10.04
CA LEU A 52 -3.84 -0.68 9.06
C LEU A 52 -3.30 -0.95 7.65
N ASP A 53 -4.14 -1.52 6.78
CA ASP A 53 -3.83 -1.82 5.37
C ASP A 53 -4.69 -0.93 4.46
N LEU A 54 -4.07 0.08 3.86
CA LEU A 54 -4.72 1.08 3.02
C LEU A 54 -4.82 0.59 1.57
N GLY A 55 -6.04 0.45 1.04
CA GLY A 55 -6.29 -0.17 -0.25
C GLY A 55 -6.04 -1.69 -0.19
N THR A 56 -6.60 -2.35 0.81
CA THR A 56 -6.32 -3.77 1.13
C THR A 56 -6.73 -4.76 0.04
N GLY A 57 -7.56 -4.34 -0.91
CA GLY A 57 -8.01 -5.16 -2.03
C GLY A 57 -8.71 -6.44 -1.59
N THR A 58 -8.32 -7.55 -2.21
CA THR A 58 -8.89 -8.89 -1.96
C THR A 58 -8.55 -9.47 -0.56
N GLY A 59 -7.75 -8.76 0.25
CA GLY A 59 -7.30 -9.23 1.56
C GLY A 59 -6.14 -10.22 1.52
N ARG A 60 -5.47 -10.43 0.38
CA ARG A 60 -4.33 -11.34 0.26
C ARG A 60 -3.20 -10.95 1.21
N ASN A 61 -2.76 -9.70 1.16
CA ASN A 61 -1.71 -9.18 2.03
C ASN A 61 -2.16 -9.16 3.48
N ALA A 62 -3.41 -8.76 3.74
CA ALA A 62 -4.01 -8.76 5.06
C ALA A 62 -3.95 -10.16 5.71
N CYS A 63 -4.35 -11.22 5.00
CA CYS A 63 -4.27 -12.59 5.53
C CYS A 63 -2.82 -13.04 5.79
N LEU A 64 -1.85 -12.63 4.96
CA LEU A 64 -0.43 -12.93 5.19
C LEU A 64 0.09 -12.22 6.44
N MET A 65 -0.22 -10.93 6.61
CA MET A 65 0.16 -10.16 7.80
C MET A 65 -0.48 -10.72 9.08
N THR A 66 -1.75 -11.14 9.00
CA THR A 66 -2.50 -11.66 10.15
C THR A 66 -1.91 -12.97 10.68
N LYS A 67 -1.21 -13.77 9.86
CA LYS A 67 -0.50 -14.98 10.32
C LYS A 67 0.60 -14.70 11.36
N HIS A 68 1.14 -13.49 11.37
CA HIS A 68 2.14 -13.06 12.35
C HIS A 68 1.52 -12.52 13.64
N LEU A 69 0.20 -12.28 13.66
CA LEU A 69 -0.50 -11.72 14.79
C LEU A 69 -1.03 -12.81 15.74
N SER A 70 -0.95 -12.53 17.02
CA SER A 70 -1.64 -13.28 18.07
C SER A 70 -3.13 -12.87 18.13
N LYS A 71 -3.90 -13.49 19.03
CA LYS A 71 -5.30 -13.11 19.31
C LYS A 71 -5.44 -11.65 19.79
N LYS A 72 -4.39 -11.03 20.33
CA LYS A 72 -4.39 -9.63 20.79
C LYS A 72 -4.09 -8.66 19.66
N GLY A 73 -3.30 -9.06 18.66
CA GLY A 73 -3.02 -8.26 17.48
C GLY A 73 -4.26 -8.08 16.62
N LYS A 74 -4.32 -6.97 15.86
CA LYS A 74 -5.47 -6.62 15.03
C LYS A 74 -5.00 -6.10 13.68
N LEU A 75 -5.77 -6.43 12.65
CA LEU A 75 -5.60 -5.85 11.33
C LEU A 75 -6.92 -5.21 10.88
N ILE A 76 -6.83 -3.98 10.39
CA ILE A 76 -7.95 -3.31 9.72
C ILE A 76 -7.52 -3.02 8.29
N GLY A 77 -8.29 -3.54 7.32
CA GLY A 77 -8.18 -3.16 5.91
C GLY A 77 -9.15 -2.04 5.57
N ILE A 78 -8.77 -1.17 4.65
CA ILE A 78 -9.65 -0.17 4.04
C ILE A 78 -9.68 -0.40 2.54
N ASP A 79 -10.87 -0.42 1.97
CA ASP A 79 -11.04 -0.44 0.52
C ASP A 79 -12.34 0.27 0.13
N ILE A 80 -12.40 0.79 -1.11
CA ILE A 80 -13.58 1.46 -1.67
C ILE A 80 -14.44 0.50 -2.50
N SER A 81 -13.85 -0.57 -3.04
CA SER A 81 -14.52 -1.51 -3.94
C SER A 81 -15.31 -2.56 -3.15
N GLN A 82 -16.63 -2.62 -3.38
CA GLN A 82 -17.49 -3.62 -2.76
C GLN A 82 -17.10 -5.05 -3.16
N GLU A 83 -16.61 -5.24 -4.39
CA GLU A 83 -16.12 -6.52 -4.88
C GLU A 83 -14.87 -6.97 -4.10
N MET A 84 -13.93 -6.06 -3.88
CA MET A 84 -12.73 -6.31 -3.08
C MET A 84 -13.08 -6.63 -1.64
N ILE A 85 -13.99 -5.86 -1.02
CA ILE A 85 -14.49 -6.08 0.34
C ILE A 85 -15.14 -7.47 0.45
N SER A 86 -15.94 -7.88 -0.54
CA SER A 86 -16.55 -9.22 -0.55
C SER A 86 -15.49 -10.33 -0.59
N GLN A 87 -14.45 -10.16 -1.39
CA GLN A 87 -13.34 -11.12 -1.48
C GLN A 87 -12.51 -11.16 -0.20
N PHE A 88 -12.22 -9.98 0.39
CA PHE A 88 -11.55 -9.90 1.69
C PHE A 88 -12.29 -10.71 2.75
N LYS A 89 -13.60 -10.48 2.89
CA LYS A 89 -14.43 -11.20 3.89
C LYS A 89 -14.39 -12.72 3.69
N LYS A 90 -14.44 -13.19 2.45
CA LYS A 90 -14.34 -14.62 2.13
C LYS A 90 -12.95 -15.18 2.47
N ARG A 91 -11.90 -14.47 2.09
CA ARG A 91 -10.51 -14.91 2.26
C ARG A 91 -10.09 -14.91 3.73
N CYS A 92 -10.47 -13.86 4.45
CA CYS A 92 -10.07 -13.68 5.85
C CYS A 92 -11.09 -14.28 6.85
N VAL A 93 -12.03 -15.15 6.42
CA VAL A 93 -13.05 -15.76 7.28
C VAL A 93 -12.45 -16.49 8.50
N ASN A 94 -11.29 -17.09 8.36
CA ASN A 94 -10.58 -17.81 9.43
C ASN A 94 -9.67 -16.91 10.28
N TYR A 95 -9.70 -15.60 10.05
CA TYR A 95 -8.88 -14.62 10.78
C TYR A 95 -9.79 -13.59 11.48
N PRO A 96 -10.32 -13.92 12.68
CA PRO A 96 -11.32 -13.07 13.37
C PRO A 96 -10.77 -11.71 13.80
N ASN A 97 -9.46 -11.56 13.87
CA ASN A 97 -8.74 -10.33 14.16
C ASN A 97 -8.41 -9.47 12.91
N ALA A 98 -8.80 -9.93 11.72
CA ALA A 98 -8.75 -9.14 10.48
C ALA A 98 -10.16 -8.60 10.17
N LYS A 99 -10.28 -7.28 10.04
CA LYS A 99 -11.52 -6.59 9.70
C LYS A 99 -11.33 -5.70 8.48
N ILE A 100 -12.42 -5.37 7.78
CA ILE A 100 -12.39 -4.43 6.65
C ILE A 100 -13.45 -3.35 6.84
N ILE A 101 -13.09 -2.12 6.48
CA ILE A 101 -13.95 -0.94 6.48
C ILE A 101 -14.10 -0.47 5.03
N HIS A 102 -15.34 -0.20 4.62
CA HIS A 102 -15.64 0.46 3.36
C HIS A 102 -15.41 1.96 3.53
N ALA A 103 -14.27 2.45 3.08
CA ALA A 103 -13.91 3.87 3.16
C ALA A 103 -12.90 4.25 2.07
N ARG A 104 -12.75 5.55 1.84
CA ARG A 104 -11.74 6.12 0.96
C ARG A 104 -10.47 6.40 1.73
N VAL A 105 -9.32 6.05 1.14
CA VAL A 105 -8.01 6.26 1.76
C VAL A 105 -7.56 7.72 1.74
N ASP A 106 -8.13 8.54 0.85
CA ASP A 106 -7.84 9.96 0.65
C ASP A 106 -8.78 10.90 1.44
N GLN A 107 -9.71 10.36 2.21
CA GLN A 107 -10.56 11.10 3.13
C GLN A 107 -10.14 10.84 4.58
N SER A 108 -10.59 11.72 5.51
CA SER A 108 -10.37 11.51 6.94
C SER A 108 -10.87 10.12 7.36
N LEU A 109 -10.00 9.36 7.97
CA LEU A 109 -10.30 7.99 8.38
C LEU A 109 -11.10 8.00 9.69
N PRO A 110 -12.16 7.19 9.83
CA PRO A 110 -12.94 7.08 11.07
C PRO A 110 -12.18 6.19 12.10
N LEU A 111 -10.92 6.49 12.33
CA LEU A 111 -9.99 5.70 13.14
C LEU A 111 -9.22 6.59 14.10
N THR A 112 -8.94 6.08 15.29
CA THR A 112 -8.11 6.74 16.28
C THR A 112 -6.62 6.48 16.04
N GLN A 113 -5.75 7.29 16.65
CA GLN A 113 -4.30 7.11 16.65
C GLN A 113 -3.90 5.89 17.48
N ASP A 114 -3.88 4.71 16.88
CA ASP A 114 -3.75 3.45 17.59
C ASP A 114 -2.99 2.35 16.82
N PHE A 115 -2.39 2.66 15.68
CA PHE A 115 -1.72 1.68 14.85
C PHE A 115 -0.21 1.68 15.04
N ASP A 116 0.36 0.48 15.19
CA ASP A 116 1.81 0.28 15.24
C ASP A 116 2.41 0.33 13.84
N LYS A 117 1.65 -0.13 12.85
CA LYS A 117 2.02 -0.16 11.44
C LYS A 117 0.87 0.28 10.55
N VAL A 118 1.18 1.08 9.54
CA VAL A 118 0.30 1.36 8.41
C VAL A 118 1.01 0.84 7.16
N PHE A 119 0.30 0.10 6.34
CA PHE A 119 0.80 -0.47 5.09
C PHE A 119 -0.03 0.00 3.92
N ILE A 120 0.61 0.30 2.79
CA ILE A 120 -0.03 0.58 1.50
C ILE A 120 0.78 -0.12 0.41
N SER A 121 0.11 -0.81 -0.51
CA SER A 121 0.75 -1.67 -1.49
C SER A 121 0.16 -1.48 -2.87
N PHE A 122 0.93 -0.96 -3.81
CA PHE A 122 0.53 -0.72 -5.21
C PHE A 122 -0.76 0.10 -5.36
N VAL A 123 -0.88 1.14 -4.54
CA VAL A 123 -2.03 2.04 -4.51
C VAL A 123 -1.59 3.49 -4.70
N LEU A 124 -0.46 3.88 -4.07
CA LEU A 124 -0.08 5.29 -3.99
C LEU A 124 0.30 5.86 -5.37
N HIS A 125 0.96 5.07 -6.23
CA HIS A 125 1.34 5.49 -7.59
C HIS A 125 0.14 5.88 -8.47
N GLY A 126 -1.04 5.33 -8.20
CA GLY A 126 -2.24 5.57 -9.01
C GLY A 126 -3.00 6.85 -8.69
N PHE A 127 -2.47 7.72 -7.83
CA PHE A 127 -3.11 8.98 -7.45
C PHE A 127 -2.29 10.21 -7.85
N PRO A 128 -2.94 11.37 -8.10
CA PRO A 128 -2.23 12.64 -8.26
C PRO A 128 -1.58 13.08 -6.94
N GLN A 129 -0.53 13.89 -7.02
CA GLN A 129 0.31 14.24 -5.86
C GLN A 129 -0.44 14.84 -4.67
N TYR A 130 -1.44 15.68 -4.90
CA TYR A 130 -2.23 16.27 -3.81
C TYR A 130 -3.03 15.21 -3.03
N VAL A 131 -3.49 14.14 -3.72
CA VAL A 131 -4.19 13.00 -3.08
C VAL A 131 -3.21 12.14 -2.31
N ARG A 132 -2.02 11.88 -2.85
CA ARG A 132 -0.95 11.15 -2.15
C ARG A 132 -0.59 11.84 -0.82
N ALA A 133 -0.53 13.18 -0.84
CA ALA A 133 -0.27 13.95 0.38
C ALA A 133 -1.37 13.75 1.44
N LEU A 134 -2.65 13.67 1.03
CA LEU A 134 -3.76 13.37 1.94
C LEU A 134 -3.68 11.94 2.50
N ILE A 135 -3.34 10.95 1.66
CA ILE A 135 -3.17 9.56 2.09
C ILE A 135 -2.03 9.43 3.10
N ILE A 136 -0.89 10.09 2.85
CA ILE A 136 0.27 10.10 3.75
C ILE A 136 -0.08 10.78 5.08
N LYS A 137 -0.80 11.90 5.02
CA LYS A 137 -1.31 12.59 6.21
C LYS A 137 -2.22 11.68 7.04
N ASN A 138 -3.16 10.99 6.40
CA ASN A 138 -4.05 10.03 7.07
C ASN A 138 -3.25 8.90 7.74
N ALA A 139 -2.24 8.35 7.06
CA ALA A 139 -1.35 7.35 7.63
C ALA A 139 -0.59 7.89 8.86
N PHE A 140 -0.13 9.15 8.80
CA PHE A 140 0.53 9.80 9.92
C PHE A 140 -0.40 9.98 11.12
N GLU A 141 -1.63 10.43 10.90
CA GLU A 141 -2.60 10.73 11.97
C GLU A 141 -2.99 9.48 12.77
N VAL A 142 -3.15 8.34 12.11
CA VAL A 142 -3.58 7.09 12.76
C VAL A 142 -2.44 6.28 13.39
N LEU A 143 -1.19 6.52 13.00
CA LEU A 143 -0.03 5.85 13.60
C LEU A 143 0.19 6.31 15.05
N LYS A 144 0.52 5.36 15.91
CA LYS A 144 1.08 5.66 17.24
C LYS A 144 2.38 6.46 17.11
N ARG A 145 2.78 7.12 18.18
CA ARG A 145 4.13 7.65 18.34
C ARG A 145 5.13 6.50 18.11
N ASN A 146 6.12 6.72 17.26
CA ASN A 146 7.09 5.70 16.83
C ASN A 146 6.53 4.54 15.98
N GLY A 147 5.26 4.55 15.60
CA GLY A 147 4.69 3.65 14.61
C GLY A 147 5.35 3.83 13.23
N ARG A 148 5.23 2.83 12.37
CA ARG A 148 5.88 2.84 11.05
C ARG A 148 4.87 2.81 9.92
N PHE A 149 5.11 3.64 8.92
CA PHE A 149 4.45 3.62 7.62
C PHE A 149 5.28 2.80 6.65
N PHE A 150 4.67 1.88 5.93
CA PHE A 150 5.27 1.02 4.93
C PHE A 150 4.61 1.26 3.58
N VAL A 151 5.40 1.63 2.59
CA VAL A 151 4.96 1.83 1.20
C VAL A 151 5.65 0.78 0.34
N LEU A 152 4.89 -0.17 -0.18
CA LEU A 152 5.34 -1.14 -1.17
C LEU A 152 4.83 -0.69 -2.54
N ASP A 153 5.71 -0.10 -3.34
CA ASP A 153 5.32 0.48 -4.62
C ASP A 153 6.53 0.61 -5.54
N TYR A 154 6.38 1.25 -6.69
CA TYR A 154 7.51 1.58 -7.57
C TYR A 154 8.58 2.34 -6.80
N ASN A 155 9.84 2.08 -7.18
CA ASN A 155 10.97 2.86 -6.70
C ASN A 155 11.09 4.18 -7.49
N GLU A 156 12.03 5.00 -7.11
CA GLU A 156 12.47 6.18 -7.84
C GLU A 156 13.43 5.76 -8.94
N PHE A 157 13.08 6.00 -10.19
CA PHE A 157 13.96 5.73 -11.34
C PHE A 157 13.57 6.58 -12.55
N SER A 158 14.50 6.78 -13.47
CA SER A 158 14.23 7.48 -14.72
C SER A 158 13.54 6.57 -15.73
N TYR A 159 12.33 6.92 -16.16
CA TYR A 159 11.65 6.22 -17.26
C TYR A 159 12.51 6.17 -18.54
N LYS A 160 13.32 7.21 -18.79
CA LYS A 160 14.19 7.29 -19.97
C LYS A 160 15.31 6.25 -19.97
N GLU A 161 15.73 5.78 -18.78
CA GLU A 161 16.82 4.81 -18.61
C GLU A 161 16.35 3.36 -18.60
N MET A 162 15.01 3.13 -18.53
CA MET A 162 14.45 1.76 -18.58
C MET A 162 14.78 1.07 -19.91
N PRO A 163 15.01 -0.26 -19.91
CA PRO A 163 15.02 -1.09 -21.11
C PRO A 163 13.74 -0.91 -21.94
N PHE A 164 13.85 -0.90 -23.27
CA PHE A 164 12.75 -0.56 -24.16
C PHE A 164 11.50 -1.45 -23.95
N TYR A 165 11.71 -2.75 -23.70
CA TYR A 165 10.63 -3.70 -23.47
C TYR A 165 9.87 -3.42 -22.16
N LEU A 166 10.58 -2.98 -21.11
CA LEU A 166 9.95 -2.55 -19.86
C LEU A 166 9.22 -1.21 -20.02
N LYS A 167 9.74 -0.28 -20.84
CA LYS A 167 9.04 0.97 -21.18
C LYS A 167 7.69 0.70 -21.82
N ILE A 168 7.64 -0.24 -22.78
CA ILE A 168 6.39 -0.62 -23.45
C ILE A 168 5.42 -1.20 -22.42
N LEU A 169 5.88 -2.15 -21.61
CA LEU A 169 5.05 -2.79 -20.59
C LEU A 169 4.51 -1.77 -19.58
N PHE A 170 5.38 -0.90 -19.04
CA PHE A 170 5.01 0.15 -18.09
C PHE A 170 3.96 1.10 -18.70
N LYS A 171 4.16 1.55 -19.95
CA LYS A 171 3.22 2.42 -20.66
C LYS A 171 1.86 1.78 -20.89
N LEU A 172 1.80 0.48 -21.13
CA LEU A 172 0.53 -0.24 -21.34
C LEU A 172 -0.22 -0.52 -20.04
N MET A 173 0.52 -0.82 -18.96
CA MET A 173 -0.07 -1.24 -17.69
C MET A 173 -0.41 -0.07 -16.78
N GLU A 174 0.41 1.00 -16.79
CA GLU A 174 0.33 2.05 -15.79
C GLU A 174 -0.51 3.26 -16.23
N CYS A 175 -1.01 3.98 -15.24
CA CYS A 175 -1.72 5.24 -15.41
C CYS A 175 -0.74 6.42 -15.50
N PRO A 176 -1.16 7.60 -16.01
CA PRO A 176 -0.30 8.78 -16.08
C PRO A 176 0.36 9.17 -14.76
N TYR A 177 -0.31 8.95 -13.64
CA TYR A 177 0.20 9.28 -12.31
C TYR A 177 1.41 8.43 -11.90
N ALA A 178 1.53 7.20 -12.41
CA ALA A 178 2.68 6.35 -12.11
C ALA A 178 3.99 6.91 -12.68
N PHE A 179 3.94 7.60 -13.84
CA PHE A 179 5.11 8.26 -14.42
C PHE A 179 5.60 9.43 -13.55
N ASP A 180 4.68 10.20 -12.99
CA ASP A 180 5.02 11.23 -12.02
C ASP A 180 5.53 10.64 -10.70
N PHE A 181 4.99 9.48 -10.27
CA PHE A 181 5.36 8.82 -9.02
C PHE A 181 6.83 8.40 -8.99
N ILE A 182 7.34 7.80 -10.07
CA ILE A 182 8.71 7.25 -10.14
C ILE A 182 9.80 8.33 -10.21
N GLU A 183 9.44 9.59 -10.50
CA GLU A 183 10.37 10.72 -10.62
C GLU A 183 10.43 11.58 -9.34
N ARG A 184 9.69 11.20 -8.27
CA ARG A 184 9.62 12.00 -7.04
C ARG A 184 10.54 11.51 -5.94
N ASP A 185 11.11 12.44 -5.17
CA ASP A 185 11.82 12.16 -3.92
C ASP A 185 10.82 11.80 -2.79
N TRP A 186 10.56 10.52 -2.63
CA TRP A 186 9.60 10.03 -1.62
C TRP A 186 10.10 10.18 -0.19
N LYS A 187 11.41 10.13 0.06
CA LYS A 187 11.95 10.36 1.40
C LYS A 187 11.75 11.82 1.81
N GLY A 188 12.05 12.77 0.93
CA GLY A 188 11.82 14.19 1.19
C GLY A 188 10.33 14.50 1.40
N ILE A 189 9.43 13.93 0.58
CA ILE A 189 7.98 14.08 0.73
C ILE A 189 7.50 13.55 2.08
N LEU A 190 7.94 12.37 2.50
CA LEU A 190 7.58 11.78 3.79
C LEU A 190 8.17 12.58 4.97
N GLN A 191 9.39 13.10 4.84
CA GLN A 191 10.00 13.96 5.85
C GLN A 191 9.18 15.22 6.11
N GLN A 192 8.71 15.88 5.06
CA GLN A 192 7.83 17.05 5.15
C GLN A 192 6.51 16.74 5.88
N GLN A 193 6.07 15.47 5.90
CA GLN A 193 4.88 15.00 6.60
C GLN A 193 5.18 14.49 8.03
N GLY A 194 6.41 14.65 8.53
CA GLY A 194 6.80 14.27 9.90
C GLY A 194 7.31 12.84 10.06
N PHE A 195 7.62 12.16 8.96
CA PHE A 195 8.25 10.84 8.99
C PHE A 195 9.78 10.95 8.90
N ASP A 196 10.49 9.99 9.53
CA ASP A 196 11.95 9.88 9.47
C ASP A 196 12.40 8.42 9.71
N TYR A 197 13.71 8.20 9.90
CA TYR A 197 14.29 6.86 10.13
C TYR A 197 13.89 5.84 9.06
N PHE A 198 14.20 6.20 7.82
CA PHE A 198 13.90 5.42 6.63
C PHE A 198 14.66 4.09 6.61
N LYS A 199 13.97 3.02 6.19
CA LYS A 199 14.57 1.77 5.76
C LYS A 199 13.95 1.42 4.40
N GLU A 200 14.76 0.86 3.50
CA GLU A 200 14.27 0.46 2.19
C GLU A 200 14.84 -0.89 1.77
N HIS A 201 14.03 -1.64 1.05
CA HIS A 201 14.40 -2.90 0.45
C HIS A 201 13.95 -2.91 -1.01
N HIS A 202 14.86 -3.22 -1.91
CA HIS A 202 14.63 -3.18 -3.35
C HIS A 202 14.34 -4.57 -3.89
N PHE A 203 13.42 -4.64 -4.85
CA PHE A 203 13.00 -5.86 -5.52
C PHE A 203 12.97 -5.63 -7.04
N LEU A 204 12.92 -6.72 -7.81
CA LEU A 204 12.79 -6.69 -9.27
C LEU A 204 13.82 -5.73 -9.92
N GLN A 205 15.11 -5.98 -9.66
CA GLN A 205 16.22 -5.16 -10.17
C GLN A 205 16.17 -3.68 -9.76
N GLY A 206 15.50 -3.37 -8.65
CA GLY A 206 15.38 -2.01 -8.13
C GLY A 206 14.15 -1.24 -8.59
N TYR A 207 13.28 -1.81 -9.43
CA TYR A 207 12.06 -1.13 -9.89
C TYR A 207 10.94 -1.09 -8.86
N ILE A 208 10.95 -1.98 -7.89
CA ILE A 208 9.98 -2.01 -6.78
C ILE A 208 10.73 -1.83 -5.47
N ARG A 209 10.11 -1.11 -4.54
CA ARG A 209 10.68 -0.83 -3.23
C ARG A 209 9.66 -1.03 -2.12
N LEU A 210 10.08 -1.63 -1.02
CA LEU A 210 9.43 -1.47 0.27
C LEU A 210 10.16 -0.35 1.01
N LEU A 211 9.57 0.83 1.04
CA LEU A 211 10.04 1.96 1.84
C LEU A 211 9.30 1.97 3.17
N SER A 212 10.01 2.05 4.28
CA SER A 212 9.41 2.27 5.58
C SER A 212 9.97 3.52 6.25
N ALA A 213 9.09 4.24 6.91
CA ALA A 213 9.42 5.46 7.65
C ALA A 213 8.75 5.43 9.02
N LYS A 214 9.40 5.98 10.04
CA LYS A 214 8.89 6.06 11.40
C LYS A 214 8.17 7.38 11.59
N ARG A 215 7.00 7.36 12.24
CA ARG A 215 6.36 8.59 12.71
C ARG A 215 7.22 9.23 13.79
N CYS A 216 7.67 10.46 13.57
CA CYS A 216 8.38 11.26 14.55
C CYS A 216 7.44 12.30 15.16
N ASN A 217 7.70 12.68 16.42
CA ASN A 217 7.01 13.82 16.99
C ASN A 217 7.64 15.08 16.44
N GLY A 218 6.83 15.89 15.82
CA GLY A 218 7.11 17.14 15.16
C GLY A 218 8.40 17.86 15.54
N HIS A 219 9.23 18.02 14.51
CA HIS A 219 9.58 19.37 14.10
C HIS A 219 8.88 19.57 12.75
N LEU A 220 7.66 20.09 12.76
CA LEU A 220 7.15 20.84 11.64
C LEU A 220 8.16 21.96 11.44
N VAL A 221 9.06 21.81 10.48
CA VAL A 221 9.86 22.92 9.99
C VAL A 221 8.84 23.88 9.37
N HIS A 222 8.59 24.98 10.08
CA HIS A 222 7.80 26.10 9.59
C HIS A 222 8.52 26.79 8.43
#